data_a301cd17ca86182309f7650884a01d0c
#
_entry.id   a301cd17ca86182309f7650884a01d0c
#
_cell.length_a   1.000
_cell.length_b   1.000
_cell.length_c   1.000
_cell.angle_alpha   90.00
_cell.angle_beta   90.00
_cell.angle_gamma   90.00
#
_symmetry.space_group_name_H-M   'P 1'
#
loop_
_entity.id
_entity.type
_entity.pdbx_description
1 polymer ?
#
loop_
_entity_poly.entity_id
_entity_poly.type
_entity_poly.pdbx_seq_one_letter_code
_entity_poly.pdbx_strand_id
1 'polypeptide(L)'
;MESQPVTVITGARKGIGRFLANHYVEQGHTVIGCSRGDIDWSLENYEHVQLDVAEEDSVRELFRRIRSLGRLDHLINNAGIALLNHSMLTPGNSVSRILDTNVLGGFLFCREAARLMQRRRFGRIVNFTSAAVPLKLEGEAAYAASKAAVVSLTEVLARELGSLGITVNAIAPGLVSTDLIRGLSEEKLEQVLARHAIPRLATLEEVAGVIDFLIAPESGIVTGQAIYLGGP
;
A
#
# COMPACT_ATOMS: atom_id res chain seq x y z
N MET A 1 1.99 -5.62 30.49
CA MET A 1 1.47 -6.11 29.21
C MET A 1 1.96 -5.15 28.15
N GLU A 2 2.72 -5.61 27.17
CA GLU A 2 3.04 -4.77 26.00
C GLU A 2 1.74 -4.40 25.28
N SER A 3 1.57 -3.12 25.00
CA SER A 3 0.37 -2.67 24.31
C SER A 3 0.40 -3.18 22.86
N GLN A 4 -0.73 -3.71 22.37
CA GLN A 4 -0.88 -4.24 21.00
C GLN A 4 -0.38 -3.22 19.95
N PRO A 5 0.33 -3.65 18.89
CA PRO A 5 0.71 -2.77 17.81
C PRO A 5 -0.51 -2.19 17.10
N VAL A 6 -0.44 -0.93 16.68
CA VAL A 6 -1.49 -0.27 15.89
C VAL A 6 -1.05 -0.20 14.43
N THR A 7 -1.87 -0.78 13.54
CA THR A 7 -1.61 -0.86 12.09
C THR A 7 -2.72 -0.18 11.31
N VAL A 8 -2.37 0.75 10.43
CA VAL A 8 -3.29 1.39 9.50
C VAL A 8 -3.12 0.78 8.12
N ILE A 9 -4.24 0.40 7.47
CA ILE A 9 -4.24 -0.21 6.12
C ILE A 9 -5.21 0.56 5.21
N THR A 10 -4.70 1.16 4.14
CA THR A 10 -5.56 1.79 3.14
C THR A 10 -6.04 0.79 2.10
N GLY A 11 -7.26 0.96 1.59
CA GLY A 11 -7.86 0.03 0.62
C GLY A 11 -8.23 -1.32 1.23
N ALA A 12 -8.64 -1.35 2.51
CA ALA A 12 -8.85 -2.56 3.29
C ALA A 12 -10.18 -3.31 3.01
N ARG A 13 -11.07 -2.79 2.14
CA ARG A 13 -12.38 -3.38 1.91
C ARG A 13 -12.32 -4.78 1.27
N LYS A 14 -11.36 -5.02 0.36
CA LYS A 14 -11.26 -6.24 -0.46
C LYS A 14 -9.82 -6.55 -0.88
N GLY A 15 -9.63 -7.71 -1.51
CA GLY A 15 -8.34 -8.12 -2.08
C GLY A 15 -7.23 -8.18 -1.04
N ILE A 16 -6.04 -7.71 -1.41
CA ILE A 16 -4.84 -7.72 -0.56
C ILE A 16 -5.10 -6.98 0.75
N GLY A 17 -5.72 -5.79 0.71
CA GLY A 17 -5.96 -5.00 1.91
C GLY A 17 -6.87 -5.69 2.93
N ARG A 18 -7.92 -6.41 2.48
CA ARG A 18 -8.77 -7.24 3.37
C ARG A 18 -7.99 -8.40 3.95
N PHE A 19 -7.21 -9.10 3.14
CA PHE A 19 -6.36 -10.19 3.61
C PHE A 19 -5.39 -9.72 4.69
N LEU A 20 -4.69 -8.60 4.46
CA LEU A 20 -3.76 -8.03 5.43
C LEU A 20 -4.46 -7.56 6.71
N ALA A 21 -5.70 -7.06 6.63
CA ALA A 21 -6.47 -6.70 7.82
C ALA A 21 -6.74 -7.93 8.70
N ASN A 22 -7.17 -9.06 8.11
CA ASN A 22 -7.35 -10.33 8.82
C ASN A 22 -6.02 -10.82 9.42
N HIS A 23 -4.97 -10.87 8.60
CA HIS A 23 -3.64 -11.34 8.98
C HIS A 23 -3.07 -10.60 10.21
N TYR A 24 -3.16 -9.27 10.24
CA TYR A 24 -2.64 -8.50 11.37
C TYR A 24 -3.54 -8.54 12.61
N VAL A 25 -4.86 -8.67 12.45
CA VAL A 25 -5.75 -8.92 13.59
C VAL A 25 -5.42 -10.27 14.24
N GLU A 26 -5.20 -11.32 13.44
CA GLU A 26 -4.80 -12.65 13.92
C GLU A 26 -3.43 -12.63 14.62
N GLN A 27 -2.54 -11.72 14.23
CA GLN A 27 -1.26 -11.48 14.90
C GLN A 27 -1.37 -10.59 16.15
N GLY A 28 -2.58 -10.21 16.56
CA GLY A 28 -2.83 -9.44 17.78
C GLY A 28 -2.66 -7.92 17.62
N HIS A 29 -2.70 -7.39 16.41
CA HIS A 29 -2.69 -5.94 16.18
C HIS A 29 -4.08 -5.34 16.36
N THR A 30 -4.13 -4.08 16.79
CA THR A 30 -5.29 -3.22 16.54
C THR A 30 -5.18 -2.67 15.13
N VAL A 31 -6.14 -3.01 14.25
CA VAL A 31 -6.09 -2.64 12.83
C VAL A 31 -7.15 -1.60 12.52
N ILE A 32 -6.75 -0.52 11.85
CA ILE A 32 -7.64 0.50 11.32
C ILE A 32 -7.55 0.45 9.80
N GLY A 33 -8.61 -0.05 9.17
CA GLY A 33 -8.74 -0.08 7.73
C GLY A 33 -9.52 1.12 7.20
N CYS A 34 -9.24 1.56 5.98
CA CYS A 34 -10.09 2.54 5.33
C CYS A 34 -10.30 2.25 3.85
N SER A 35 -11.43 2.71 3.32
CA SER A 35 -11.78 2.66 1.89
C SER A 35 -12.95 3.60 1.59
N ARG A 36 -13.22 3.84 0.29
CA ARG A 36 -14.37 4.66 -0.14
C ARG A 36 -15.73 4.02 0.10
N GLY A 37 -15.79 2.70 0.17
CA GLY A 37 -17.03 1.97 0.42
C GLY A 37 -17.03 1.33 1.80
N ASP A 38 -18.22 1.04 2.29
CA ASP A 38 -18.42 0.29 3.51
C ASP A 38 -18.09 -1.19 3.34
N ILE A 39 -17.98 -1.91 4.46
CA ILE A 39 -17.68 -3.34 4.52
C ILE A 39 -18.90 -4.12 5.02
N ASP A 40 -19.01 -5.38 4.57
CA ASP A 40 -20.04 -6.35 4.95
C ASP A 40 -19.51 -7.45 5.90
N TRP A 41 -18.35 -7.19 6.52
CA TRP A 41 -17.68 -8.10 7.43
C TRP A 41 -17.17 -7.35 8.66
N SER A 42 -16.92 -8.06 9.75
CA SER A 42 -16.39 -7.50 11.00
C SER A 42 -15.35 -8.43 11.61
N LEU A 43 -14.40 -7.86 12.34
CA LEU A 43 -13.38 -8.57 13.11
C LEU A 43 -13.22 -7.89 14.46
N GLU A 44 -12.92 -8.65 15.49
CA GLU A 44 -12.47 -8.12 16.76
C GLU A 44 -11.12 -7.39 16.56
N ASN A 45 -10.92 -6.26 17.22
CA ASN A 45 -9.73 -5.40 17.05
C ASN A 45 -9.54 -4.80 15.65
N TYR A 46 -10.60 -4.75 14.83
CA TYR A 46 -10.61 -4.07 13.54
C TYR A 46 -11.66 -2.95 13.52
N GLU A 47 -11.26 -1.80 13.01
CA GLU A 47 -12.16 -0.69 12.72
C GLU A 47 -12.08 -0.31 11.25
N HIS A 48 -13.23 -0.13 10.59
CA HIS A 48 -13.30 0.38 9.22
C HIS A 48 -13.76 1.82 9.18
N VAL A 49 -13.03 2.67 8.46
CA VAL A 49 -13.39 4.07 8.25
C VAL A 49 -13.64 4.32 6.76
N GLN A 50 -14.84 4.79 6.45
CA GLN A 50 -15.16 5.16 5.08
C GLN A 50 -14.58 6.54 4.76
N LEU A 51 -13.63 6.59 3.82
CA LEU A 51 -13.01 7.83 3.32
C LEU A 51 -12.38 7.64 1.94
N ASP A 52 -12.18 8.74 1.22
CA ASP A 52 -11.29 8.79 0.07
C ASP A 52 -9.88 9.21 0.53
N VAL A 53 -8.87 8.43 0.16
CA VAL A 53 -7.47 8.69 0.55
C VAL A 53 -6.92 10.00 -0.04
N ALA A 54 -7.53 10.52 -1.10
CA ALA A 54 -7.15 11.78 -1.74
C ALA A 54 -7.75 13.01 -1.04
N GLU A 55 -8.73 12.83 -0.14
CA GLU A 55 -9.38 13.92 0.60
C GLU A 55 -8.62 14.25 1.88
N GLU A 56 -7.81 15.32 1.84
CA GLU A 56 -6.89 15.68 2.93
C GLU A 56 -7.57 15.87 4.28
N ASP A 57 -8.75 16.49 4.32
CA ASP A 57 -9.47 16.74 5.57
C ASP A 57 -9.97 15.43 6.21
N SER A 58 -10.44 14.49 5.39
CA SER A 58 -10.85 13.15 5.83
C SER A 58 -9.66 12.36 6.39
N VAL A 59 -8.49 12.45 5.74
CA VAL A 59 -7.25 11.83 6.22
C VAL A 59 -6.83 12.45 7.57
N ARG A 60 -6.84 13.77 7.70
CA ARG A 60 -6.51 14.46 8.95
C ARG A 60 -7.46 14.07 10.09
N GLU A 61 -8.76 13.90 9.80
CA GLU A 61 -9.74 13.46 10.81
C GLU A 61 -9.42 12.06 11.30
N LEU A 62 -9.16 11.11 10.38
CA LEU A 62 -8.75 9.76 10.73
C LEU A 62 -7.53 9.78 11.65
N PHE A 63 -6.48 10.54 11.31
CA PHE A 63 -5.26 10.58 12.12
C PHE A 63 -5.45 11.33 13.46
N ARG A 64 -6.44 12.24 13.59
CA ARG A 64 -6.86 12.77 14.89
C ARG A 64 -7.43 11.67 15.81
N ARG A 65 -8.24 10.75 15.26
CA ARG A 65 -8.75 9.58 16.01
C ARG A 65 -7.62 8.65 16.41
N ILE A 66 -6.72 8.30 15.47
CA ILE A 66 -5.59 7.41 15.74
C ILE A 66 -4.70 7.98 16.85
N ARG A 67 -4.54 9.31 16.90
CA ARG A 67 -3.78 9.97 17.97
C ARG A 67 -4.32 9.67 19.37
N SER A 68 -5.63 9.48 19.54
CA SER A 68 -6.24 9.15 20.84
C SER A 68 -5.88 7.74 21.33
N LEU A 69 -5.43 6.85 20.43
CA LEU A 69 -4.90 5.51 20.78
C LEU A 69 -3.48 5.58 21.37
N GLY A 70 -2.84 6.74 21.30
CA GLY A 70 -1.52 6.99 21.89
C GLY A 70 -0.34 6.42 21.08
N ARG A 71 -0.58 5.60 20.03
CA ARG A 71 0.47 4.99 19.21
C ARG A 71 0.00 4.75 17.77
N LEU A 72 0.96 4.71 16.87
CA LEU A 72 0.85 4.15 15.53
C LEU A 72 2.19 3.50 15.20
N ASP A 73 2.18 2.22 14.86
CA ASP A 73 3.41 1.45 14.60
C ASP A 73 3.61 1.20 13.11
N HIS A 74 2.54 0.86 12.40
CA HIS A 74 2.63 0.48 11.00
C HIS A 74 1.61 1.22 10.14
N LEU A 75 2.04 1.64 8.95
CA LEU A 75 1.19 2.13 7.88
C LEU A 75 1.41 1.28 6.63
N ILE A 76 0.34 0.72 6.08
CA ILE A 76 0.34 -0.05 4.84
C ILE A 76 -0.51 0.70 3.81
N ASN A 77 0.14 1.40 2.90
CA ASN A 77 -0.49 2.16 1.80
C ASN A 77 -0.80 1.23 0.63
N ASN A 78 -1.88 0.45 0.76
CA ASN A 78 -2.33 -0.49 -0.26
C ASN A 78 -3.37 0.11 -1.23
N ALA A 79 -4.08 1.17 -0.85
CA ALA A 79 -5.07 1.81 -1.73
C ALA A 79 -4.46 2.21 -3.07
N GLY A 80 -5.12 1.85 -4.14
CA GLY A 80 -4.69 2.21 -5.49
C GLY A 80 -5.73 1.85 -6.52
N ILE A 81 -5.69 2.55 -7.65
CA ILE A 81 -6.51 2.28 -8.83
C ILE A 81 -5.62 2.14 -10.05
N ALA A 82 -6.04 1.31 -10.99
CA ALA A 82 -5.42 1.15 -12.29
C ALA A 82 -6.45 1.42 -13.40
N LEU A 83 -5.98 1.86 -14.54
CA LEU A 83 -6.73 1.95 -15.77
C LEU A 83 -5.83 1.46 -16.91
N LEU A 84 -6.31 0.45 -17.62
CA LEU A 84 -5.68 -0.05 -18.83
C LEU A 84 -6.32 0.65 -20.03
N ASN A 85 -5.58 1.56 -20.67
CA ASN A 85 -6.03 2.23 -21.88
C ASN A 85 -4.83 2.77 -22.66
N HIS A 86 -4.91 2.74 -23.98
CA HIS A 86 -3.90 3.35 -24.83
C HIS A 86 -3.79 4.85 -24.52
N SER A 87 -2.58 5.40 -24.47
CA SER A 87 -2.33 6.78 -24.01
C SER A 87 -3.11 7.84 -24.80
N MET A 88 -3.25 7.66 -26.14
CA MET A 88 -4.05 8.56 -26.99
C MET A 88 -5.57 8.54 -26.69
N LEU A 89 -6.07 7.52 -26.00
CA LEU A 89 -7.48 7.34 -25.65
C LEU A 89 -7.76 7.57 -24.16
N THR A 90 -6.73 7.86 -23.36
CA THR A 90 -6.86 8.04 -21.92
C THR A 90 -7.33 9.46 -21.58
N PRO A 91 -8.53 9.64 -21.00
CA PRO A 91 -9.02 10.94 -20.59
C PRO A 91 -8.16 11.56 -19.48
N GLY A 92 -7.94 12.87 -19.54
CA GLY A 92 -7.13 13.59 -18.53
C GLY A 92 -7.67 13.45 -17.10
N ASN A 93 -8.99 13.43 -16.92
CA ASN A 93 -9.60 13.22 -15.59
C ASN A 93 -9.31 11.82 -15.01
N SER A 94 -9.14 10.81 -15.87
CA SER A 94 -8.72 9.47 -15.44
C SER A 94 -7.27 9.47 -14.96
N VAL A 95 -6.39 10.21 -15.63
CA VAL A 95 -5.00 10.41 -15.20
C VAL A 95 -4.96 11.10 -13.84
N SER A 96 -5.70 12.21 -13.68
CA SER A 96 -5.79 12.93 -12.40
C SER A 96 -6.24 12.00 -11.27
N ARG A 97 -7.33 11.24 -11.46
CA ARG A 97 -7.82 10.29 -10.44
C ARG A 97 -6.78 9.25 -10.05
N ILE A 98 -5.99 8.74 -11.00
CA ILE A 98 -4.91 7.79 -10.71
C ILE A 98 -3.85 8.46 -9.85
N LEU A 99 -3.41 9.67 -10.20
CA LEU A 99 -2.41 10.41 -9.44
C LEU A 99 -2.92 10.81 -8.06
N ASP A 100 -4.16 11.28 -7.96
CA ASP A 100 -4.78 11.65 -6.69
C ASP A 100 -4.86 10.45 -5.74
N THR A 101 -5.34 9.29 -6.21
CA THR A 101 -5.44 8.11 -5.35
C THR A 101 -4.08 7.50 -5.04
N ASN A 102 -3.25 7.26 -6.08
CA ASN A 102 -2.03 6.45 -5.92
C ASN A 102 -0.85 7.25 -5.35
N VAL A 103 -0.78 8.55 -5.60
CA VAL A 103 0.36 9.40 -5.20
C VAL A 103 -0.03 10.35 -4.09
N LEU A 104 -1.00 11.25 -4.32
CA LEU A 104 -1.41 12.22 -3.30
C LEU A 104 -1.93 11.51 -2.04
N GLY A 105 -2.83 10.54 -2.19
CA GLY A 105 -3.36 9.78 -1.06
C GLY A 105 -2.25 9.10 -0.25
N GLY A 106 -1.33 8.40 -0.93
CA GLY A 106 -0.17 7.78 -0.28
C GLY A 106 0.70 8.79 0.48
N PHE A 107 0.96 9.95 -0.13
CA PHE A 107 1.71 11.04 0.52
C PHE A 107 1.00 11.57 1.76
N LEU A 108 -0.30 11.84 1.69
CA LEU A 108 -1.08 12.35 2.82
C LEU A 108 -1.03 11.39 4.01
N PHE A 109 -1.20 10.08 3.75
CA PHE A 109 -1.10 9.06 4.80
C PHE A 109 0.31 8.96 5.38
N CYS A 110 1.36 8.93 4.55
CA CYS A 110 2.76 8.92 5.02
C CYS A 110 3.04 10.13 5.91
N ARG A 111 2.63 11.34 5.52
CA ARG A 111 2.84 12.58 6.27
C ARG A 111 2.17 12.53 7.64
N GLU A 112 0.90 12.16 7.70
CA GLU A 112 0.18 12.12 8.98
C GLU A 112 0.68 10.97 9.88
N ALA A 113 1.01 9.82 9.31
CA ALA A 113 1.62 8.72 10.06
C ALA A 113 2.97 9.12 10.66
N ALA A 114 3.86 9.74 9.88
CA ALA A 114 5.16 10.19 10.35
C ALA A 114 5.04 11.18 11.53
N ARG A 115 4.04 12.10 11.50
CA ARG A 115 3.75 13.02 12.61
C ARG A 115 3.38 12.32 13.92
N LEU A 116 2.79 11.14 13.86
CA LEU A 116 2.49 10.34 15.05
C LEU A 116 3.68 9.48 15.46
N MET A 117 4.30 8.77 14.52
CA MET A 117 5.39 7.82 14.73
C MET A 117 6.64 8.49 15.31
N GLN A 118 6.98 9.72 14.88
CA GLN A 118 8.18 10.43 15.34
C GLN A 118 8.24 10.61 16.87
N ARG A 119 7.08 10.70 17.56
CA ARG A 119 7.02 10.89 19.01
C ARG A 119 7.61 9.70 19.78
N ARG A 120 7.47 8.50 19.21
CA ARG A 120 7.98 7.26 19.79
C ARG A 120 9.32 6.83 19.17
N ARG A 121 9.80 7.57 18.16
CA ARG A 121 10.98 7.24 17.37
C ARG A 121 10.93 5.80 16.82
N PHE A 122 9.74 5.38 16.43
CA PHE A 122 9.46 4.08 15.82
C PHE A 122 8.30 4.21 14.86
N GLY A 123 8.48 3.68 13.65
CA GLY A 123 7.43 3.55 12.64
C GLY A 123 7.89 2.70 11.47
N ARG A 124 6.94 2.03 10.84
CA ARG A 124 7.15 1.23 9.63
C ARG A 124 6.09 1.60 8.60
N ILE A 125 6.54 2.09 7.46
CA ILE A 125 5.66 2.49 6.34
C ILE A 125 5.97 1.59 5.16
N VAL A 126 4.95 0.93 4.63
CA VAL A 126 5.03 0.09 3.43
C VAL A 126 4.07 0.63 2.37
N ASN A 127 4.62 1.10 1.26
CA ASN A 127 3.89 1.59 0.12
C ASN A 127 3.73 0.50 -0.95
N PHE A 128 2.60 0.49 -1.66
CA PHE A 128 2.39 -0.45 -2.76
C PHE A 128 2.76 0.21 -4.10
N THR A 129 3.86 -0.25 -4.69
CA THR A 129 4.23 0.02 -6.09
C THR A 129 3.68 -1.08 -7.02
N SER A 130 4.27 -1.33 -8.15
CA SER A 130 3.82 -2.34 -9.13
C SER A 130 4.95 -2.82 -10.02
N ALA A 131 4.86 -4.07 -10.49
CA ALA A 131 5.68 -4.60 -11.57
C ALA A 131 5.53 -3.80 -12.89
N ALA A 132 4.46 -3.03 -13.06
CA ALA A 132 4.27 -2.10 -14.17
C ALA A 132 5.43 -1.08 -14.32
N VAL A 133 6.14 -0.78 -13.21
CA VAL A 133 7.27 0.17 -13.22
C VAL A 133 8.45 -0.37 -14.04
N PRO A 134 9.02 -1.55 -13.76
CA PRO A 134 10.09 -2.12 -14.58
C PRO A 134 9.58 -2.70 -15.91
N LEU A 135 8.41 -3.32 -15.96
CA LEU A 135 7.89 -4.01 -17.17
C LEU A 135 7.43 -3.05 -18.27
N LYS A 136 7.01 -1.82 -17.91
CA LYS A 136 6.57 -0.77 -18.88
C LYS A 136 5.57 -1.29 -19.91
N LEU A 137 4.47 -1.89 -19.43
CA LEU A 137 3.45 -2.51 -20.28
C LEU A 137 2.66 -1.45 -21.05
N GLU A 138 2.31 -1.77 -22.28
CA GLU A 138 1.44 -0.94 -23.11
C GLU A 138 0.05 -0.78 -22.47
N GLY A 139 -0.52 0.42 -22.59
CA GLY A 139 -1.81 0.75 -21.98
C GLY A 139 -1.76 1.12 -20.51
N GLU A 140 -0.60 1.10 -19.85
CA GLU A 140 -0.44 1.40 -18.44
C GLU A 140 0.27 2.73 -18.14
N ALA A 141 0.37 3.63 -19.13
CA ALA A 141 1.21 4.83 -19.01
C ALA A 141 0.95 5.64 -17.73
N ALA A 142 -0.31 6.02 -17.45
CA ALA A 142 -0.67 6.79 -16.26
C ALA A 142 -0.47 5.99 -14.97
N TYR A 143 -0.82 4.70 -14.98
CA TYR A 143 -0.66 3.81 -13.84
C TYR A 143 0.81 3.58 -13.51
N ALA A 144 1.63 3.19 -14.50
CA ALA A 144 3.05 2.96 -14.32
C ALA A 144 3.77 4.24 -13.85
N ALA A 145 3.42 5.42 -14.40
CA ALA A 145 3.94 6.69 -13.94
C ALA A 145 3.59 6.97 -12.47
N SER A 146 2.34 6.72 -12.05
CA SER A 146 1.92 6.89 -10.66
C SER A 146 2.68 5.96 -9.71
N LYS A 147 2.91 4.70 -10.12
CA LYS A 147 3.64 3.72 -9.31
C LYS A 147 5.15 3.96 -9.28
N ALA A 148 5.73 4.54 -10.33
CA ALA A 148 7.10 5.06 -10.32
C ALA A 148 7.25 6.25 -9.38
N ALA A 149 6.26 7.15 -9.34
CA ALA A 149 6.23 8.25 -8.37
C ALA A 149 6.19 7.74 -6.91
N VAL A 150 5.48 6.64 -6.63
CA VAL A 150 5.47 5.99 -5.29
C VAL A 150 6.86 5.47 -4.92
N VAL A 151 7.64 4.92 -5.87
CA VAL A 151 9.03 4.49 -5.60
C VAL A 151 9.88 5.69 -5.22
N SER A 152 9.87 6.76 -6.02
CA SER A 152 10.62 7.98 -5.72
C SER A 152 10.21 8.62 -4.39
N LEU A 153 8.89 8.69 -4.11
CA LEU A 153 8.37 9.16 -2.84
C LEU A 153 8.90 8.32 -1.66
N THR A 154 8.93 7.01 -1.80
CA THR A 154 9.45 6.07 -0.79
C THR A 154 10.93 6.36 -0.48
N GLU A 155 11.76 6.54 -1.50
CA GLU A 155 13.19 6.82 -1.36
C GLU A 155 13.46 8.16 -0.67
N VAL A 156 12.70 9.21 -1.03
CA VAL A 156 12.84 10.54 -0.40
C VAL A 156 12.39 10.50 1.06
N LEU A 157 11.20 9.94 1.33
CA LEU A 157 10.68 9.82 2.70
C LEU A 157 11.59 8.97 3.60
N ALA A 158 12.22 7.92 3.07
CA ALA A 158 13.20 7.12 3.82
C ALA A 158 14.37 7.98 4.33
N ARG A 159 14.86 8.93 3.52
CA ARG A 159 15.91 9.87 3.90
C ARG A 159 15.45 10.89 4.94
N GLU A 160 14.25 11.45 4.75
CA GLU A 160 13.70 12.47 5.64
C GLU A 160 13.33 11.90 7.02
N LEU A 161 12.83 10.65 7.07
CA LEU A 161 12.25 10.06 8.27
C LEU A 161 13.19 9.09 9.01
N GLY A 162 14.26 8.64 8.39
CA GLY A 162 15.20 7.67 8.98
C GLY A 162 15.78 8.11 10.32
N SER A 163 16.18 9.38 10.45
CA SER A 163 16.70 9.94 11.70
C SER A 163 15.65 9.98 12.83
N LEU A 164 14.36 9.84 12.49
CA LEU A 164 13.25 9.78 13.42
C LEU A 164 12.90 8.34 13.84
N GLY A 165 13.68 7.32 13.39
CA GLY A 165 13.42 5.91 13.68
C GLY A 165 12.30 5.29 12.83
N ILE A 166 11.94 5.94 11.72
CA ILE A 166 10.86 5.50 10.82
C ILE A 166 11.49 4.95 9.54
N THR A 167 11.14 3.71 9.15
CA THR A 167 11.51 3.16 7.84
C THR A 167 10.36 3.32 6.85
N VAL A 168 10.71 3.56 5.59
CA VAL A 168 9.75 3.66 4.49
C VAL A 168 10.24 2.78 3.35
N ASN A 169 9.47 1.76 2.99
CA ASN A 169 9.79 0.84 1.91
C ASN A 169 8.58 0.69 0.97
N ALA A 170 8.82 0.15 -0.21
CA ALA A 170 7.77 -0.17 -1.16
C ALA A 170 7.79 -1.67 -1.52
N ILE A 171 6.60 -2.22 -1.81
CA ILE A 171 6.43 -3.58 -2.32
C ILE A 171 5.64 -3.54 -3.63
N ALA A 172 6.09 -4.29 -4.62
CA ALA A 172 5.32 -4.64 -5.81
C ALA A 172 4.90 -6.10 -5.68
N PRO A 173 3.62 -6.39 -5.40
CA PRO A 173 3.18 -7.75 -5.06
C PRO A 173 3.23 -8.74 -6.22
N GLY A 174 3.64 -8.29 -7.41
CA GLY A 174 3.50 -9.08 -8.64
C GLY A 174 2.03 -9.19 -9.07
N LEU A 175 1.69 -10.22 -9.83
CA LEU A 175 0.31 -10.52 -10.17
C LEU A 175 -0.28 -11.42 -9.06
N VAL A 176 -1.28 -10.90 -8.36
CA VAL A 176 -2.03 -11.63 -7.32
C VAL A 176 -3.46 -11.83 -7.81
N SER A 177 -4.06 -13.00 -7.53
CA SER A 177 -5.45 -13.30 -7.91
C SER A 177 -6.43 -12.39 -7.15
N THR A 178 -6.67 -11.21 -7.69
CA THR A 178 -7.58 -10.18 -7.15
C THR A 178 -8.47 -9.63 -8.25
N ASP A 179 -9.45 -8.80 -7.87
CA ASP A 179 -10.33 -8.14 -8.84
C ASP A 179 -9.56 -7.30 -9.89
N LEU A 180 -8.35 -6.86 -9.56
CA LEU A 180 -7.53 -6.03 -10.43
C LEU A 180 -7.13 -6.77 -11.73
N ILE A 181 -6.92 -8.09 -11.67
CA ILE A 181 -6.51 -8.90 -12.82
C ILE A 181 -7.67 -9.65 -13.49
N ARG A 182 -8.87 -9.67 -12.89
CA ARG A 182 -10.05 -10.38 -13.44
C ARG A 182 -10.50 -9.87 -14.81
N GLY A 183 -10.10 -8.66 -15.20
CA GLY A 183 -10.40 -8.08 -16.52
C GLY A 183 -9.38 -8.40 -17.61
N LEU A 184 -8.30 -9.12 -17.30
CA LEU A 184 -7.29 -9.54 -18.28
C LEU A 184 -7.73 -10.84 -18.95
N SER A 185 -7.51 -10.95 -20.27
CA SER A 185 -7.63 -12.24 -20.95
C SER A 185 -6.53 -13.20 -20.48
N GLU A 186 -6.80 -14.52 -20.53
CA GLU A 186 -5.82 -15.56 -20.17
C GLU A 186 -4.51 -15.38 -20.95
N GLU A 187 -4.60 -15.13 -22.27
CA GLU A 187 -3.44 -14.89 -23.11
C GLU A 187 -2.59 -13.69 -22.63
N LYS A 188 -3.24 -12.58 -22.26
CA LYS A 188 -2.52 -11.41 -21.76
C LYS A 188 -1.92 -11.66 -20.38
N LEU A 189 -2.60 -12.42 -19.54
CA LEU A 189 -2.08 -12.83 -18.24
C LEU A 189 -0.82 -13.69 -18.41
N GLU A 190 -0.83 -14.67 -19.30
CA GLU A 190 0.32 -15.53 -19.61
C GLU A 190 1.49 -14.72 -20.15
N GLN A 191 1.23 -13.77 -21.08
CA GLN A 191 2.27 -12.90 -21.65
C GLN A 191 2.93 -12.03 -20.57
N VAL A 192 2.18 -11.54 -19.58
CA VAL A 192 2.74 -10.75 -18.49
C VAL A 192 3.51 -11.64 -17.52
N LEU A 193 2.97 -12.82 -17.16
CA LEU A 193 3.65 -13.78 -16.31
C LEU A 193 4.99 -14.25 -16.91
N ALA A 194 5.04 -14.49 -18.21
CA ALA A 194 6.27 -14.90 -18.91
C ALA A 194 7.41 -13.86 -18.84
N ARG A 195 7.12 -12.62 -18.45
CA ARG A 195 8.13 -11.57 -18.23
C ARG A 195 8.72 -11.57 -16.83
N HIS A 196 8.16 -12.37 -15.90
CA HIS A 196 8.68 -12.50 -14.55
C HIS A 196 9.68 -13.66 -14.47
N ALA A 197 10.69 -13.51 -13.63
CA ALA A 197 11.65 -14.60 -13.36
C ALA A 197 10.96 -15.81 -12.69
N ILE A 198 9.90 -15.54 -11.89
CA ILE A 198 9.02 -16.55 -11.33
C ILE A 198 7.64 -16.41 -12.02
N PRO A 199 7.37 -17.18 -13.11
CA PRO A 199 6.23 -16.94 -14.00
C PRO A 199 4.93 -17.56 -13.46
N ARG A 200 4.51 -17.19 -12.25
CA ARG A 200 3.24 -17.57 -11.64
C ARG A 200 2.62 -16.44 -10.85
N LEU A 201 1.36 -16.59 -10.51
CA LEU A 201 0.72 -15.66 -9.56
C LEU A 201 1.37 -15.78 -8.18
N ALA A 202 1.57 -14.66 -7.52
CA ALA A 202 1.93 -14.61 -6.12
C ALA A 202 0.71 -14.92 -5.25
N THR A 203 0.92 -15.55 -4.10
CA THR A 203 -0.13 -15.74 -3.10
C THR A 203 -0.24 -14.54 -2.18
N LEU A 204 -1.36 -14.44 -1.47
CA LEU A 204 -1.56 -13.36 -0.48
C LEU A 204 -0.60 -13.52 0.71
N GLU A 205 -0.28 -14.76 1.07
CA GLU A 205 0.66 -15.13 2.13
C GLU A 205 2.10 -14.72 1.77
N GLU A 206 2.50 -14.87 0.50
CA GLU A 206 3.81 -14.42 0.02
C GLU A 206 3.94 -12.89 0.11
N VAL A 207 2.86 -12.17 -0.22
CA VAL A 207 2.81 -10.71 -0.05
C VAL A 207 2.90 -10.33 1.42
N ALA A 208 2.12 -10.98 2.30
CA ALA A 208 2.16 -10.73 3.73
C ALA A 208 3.54 -11.01 4.32
N GLY A 209 4.18 -12.12 3.98
CA GLY A 209 5.50 -12.49 4.49
C GLY A 209 6.59 -11.45 4.20
N VAL A 210 6.53 -10.78 3.03
CA VAL A 210 7.45 -9.66 2.74
C VAL A 210 7.09 -8.42 3.56
N ILE A 211 5.80 -8.14 3.75
CA ILE A 211 5.39 -7.00 4.59
C ILE A 211 5.76 -7.26 6.05
N ASP A 212 5.55 -8.47 6.56
CA ASP A 212 5.96 -8.88 7.92
C ASP A 212 7.45 -8.63 8.15
N PHE A 213 8.30 -9.02 7.19
CA PHE A 213 9.72 -8.69 7.23
C PHE A 213 9.97 -7.17 7.29
N LEU A 214 9.28 -6.38 6.46
CA LEU A 214 9.51 -4.92 6.39
C LEU A 214 9.00 -4.18 7.63
N ILE A 215 8.00 -4.69 8.34
CA ILE A 215 7.48 -4.06 9.56
C ILE A 215 8.11 -4.59 10.86
N ALA A 216 8.86 -5.69 10.78
CA ALA A 216 9.53 -6.26 11.95
C ALA A 216 10.52 -5.26 12.59
N PRO A 217 10.66 -5.25 13.91
CA PRO A 217 11.65 -4.41 14.59
C PRO A 217 13.09 -4.65 14.09
N GLU A 218 13.42 -5.90 13.77
CA GLU A 218 14.74 -6.37 13.33
C GLU A 218 15.14 -5.83 11.95
N SER A 219 14.15 -5.45 11.13
CA SER A 219 14.39 -4.85 9.80
C SER A 219 14.63 -3.33 9.86
N GLY A 220 14.91 -2.77 11.04
CA GLY A 220 15.05 -1.32 11.23
C GLY A 220 16.16 -0.64 10.42
N ILE A 221 17.07 -1.41 9.80
CA ILE A 221 18.11 -0.91 8.87
C ILE A 221 17.63 -0.90 7.40
N VAL A 222 16.51 -1.58 7.09
CA VAL A 222 15.96 -1.68 5.74
C VAL A 222 15.01 -0.51 5.49
N THR A 223 15.45 0.45 4.68
CA THR A 223 14.65 1.62 4.33
C THR A 223 14.98 2.11 2.91
N GLY A 224 14.02 2.76 2.24
CA GLY A 224 14.18 3.26 0.88
C GLY A 224 14.21 2.17 -0.20
N GLN A 225 13.78 0.94 0.12
CA GLN A 225 13.83 -0.18 -0.81
C GLN A 225 12.49 -0.35 -1.53
N ALA A 226 12.57 -0.74 -2.81
CA ALA A 226 11.43 -1.22 -3.59
C ALA A 226 11.64 -2.71 -3.91
N ILE A 227 10.81 -3.58 -3.32
CA ILE A 227 10.89 -5.03 -3.48
C ILE A 227 9.85 -5.49 -4.49
N TYR A 228 10.32 -6.10 -5.59
CA TYR A 228 9.46 -6.61 -6.65
C TYR A 228 9.34 -8.13 -6.53
N LEU A 229 8.17 -8.63 -6.16
CA LEU A 229 7.88 -10.06 -6.10
C LEU A 229 7.76 -10.63 -7.51
N GLY A 230 8.31 -11.82 -7.70
CA GLY A 230 8.34 -12.49 -8.99
C GLY A 230 9.51 -12.08 -9.89
N GLY A 231 10.22 -10.99 -9.61
CA GLY A 231 11.38 -10.55 -10.37
C GLY A 231 11.03 -10.14 -11.81
N PRO A 232 10.39 -8.99 -12.04
CA PRO A 232 10.10 -8.46 -13.37
C PRO A 232 11.35 -7.94 -14.06
#